data_71fb9dc6e3aca307239d5a778c7df2e4
#
_entry.id   71fb9dc6e3aca307239d5a778c7df2e4
#
_cell.length_a   1.000
_cell.length_b   1.000
_cell.length_c   1.000
_cell.angle_alpha   90.00
_cell.angle_beta   90.00
_cell.angle_gamma   90.00
#
_symmetry.space_group_name_H-M   'P 1'
#
loop_
_entity.id
_entity.type
_entity.pdbx_description
1 polymer ?
#
loop_
_entity_poly.entity_id
_entity_poly.type
_entity_poly.pdbx_seq_one_letter_code
_entity_poly.pdbx_strand_id
1 'polypeptide(L)'
;MKAPERDWLDVGLEPHTLHTLWAIRAAVALAHGVPVSTITGRDLDRTATRPRVAFYVAAIKARKWSLTQIGRAAGGRDHSTVKKCADRAMKRARTRA
;
A
#
# COMPACT_ATOMS: atom_id res chain seq x y z
N MET A 1 9.61 -2.34 22.14
CA MET A 1 8.36 -3.11 22.10
C MET A 1 8.07 -3.60 20.68
N LYS A 2 7.57 -4.81 20.57
CA LYS A 2 7.28 -5.37 19.28
C LYS A 2 6.04 -4.72 18.64
N ALA A 3 6.13 -4.39 17.35
CA ALA A 3 5.00 -3.83 16.64
C ALA A 3 3.91 -4.87 16.41
N PRO A 4 2.62 -4.50 16.51
CA PRO A 4 1.53 -5.39 16.12
C PRO A 4 1.62 -5.75 14.65
N GLU A 5 1.04 -6.87 14.27
CA GLU A 5 1.08 -7.31 12.89
C GLU A 5 0.48 -6.30 11.93
N ARG A 6 -0.56 -5.58 12.35
CA ARG A 6 -1.23 -4.59 11.51
C ARG A 6 -0.32 -3.42 11.13
N ASP A 7 0.81 -3.24 11.85
CA ASP A 7 1.70 -2.11 11.62
C ASP A 7 2.41 -2.19 10.27
N TRP A 8 2.35 -3.33 9.59
CA TRP A 8 2.88 -3.38 8.23
C TRP A 8 2.11 -2.47 7.26
N LEU A 9 0.89 -2.06 7.62
CA LEU A 9 0.11 -1.09 6.84
C LEU A 9 0.48 0.34 7.19
N ASP A 10 0.93 0.57 8.41
CA ASP A 10 1.28 1.91 8.87
C ASP A 10 2.77 2.13 8.64
N VAL A 11 3.07 2.79 7.55
CA VAL A 11 4.46 3.06 7.16
C VAL A 11 4.96 4.41 7.68
N GLY A 12 4.23 5.01 8.61
CA GLY A 12 4.62 6.28 9.21
C GLY A 12 4.54 7.46 8.27
N LEU A 13 3.75 7.35 7.23
CA LEU A 13 3.62 8.41 6.24
C LEU A 13 2.51 9.38 6.63
N GLU A 14 2.77 10.66 6.36
CA GLU A 14 1.74 11.68 6.39
C GLU A 14 1.28 11.86 4.96
N PRO A 15 0.19 11.20 4.54
CA PRO A 15 -0.17 11.15 3.11
C PRO A 15 -0.32 12.53 2.47
N HIS A 16 -0.79 13.50 3.23
CA HIS A 16 -1.01 14.84 2.69
C HIS A 16 0.28 15.61 2.42
N THR A 17 1.42 15.14 2.93
CA THR A 17 2.71 15.77 2.65
C THR A 17 3.38 15.20 1.40
N LEU A 18 2.87 14.10 0.88
CA LEU A 18 3.41 13.47 -0.33
C LEU A 18 2.56 13.88 -1.51
N HIS A 19 3.21 14.41 -2.55
CA HIS A 19 2.51 15.04 -3.66
C HIS A 19 2.31 14.13 -4.87
N THR A 20 2.93 12.96 -4.91
CA THR A 20 2.81 12.05 -6.04
C THR A 20 2.65 10.62 -5.59
N LEU A 21 1.99 9.82 -6.45
CA LEU A 21 1.91 8.37 -6.21
C LEU A 21 3.30 7.73 -6.21
N TRP A 22 4.22 8.26 -7.00
CA TRP A 22 5.58 7.77 -7.05
C TRP A 22 6.28 7.94 -5.71
N ALA A 23 6.07 9.09 -5.07
CA ALA A 23 6.67 9.36 -3.75
C ALA A 23 6.11 8.42 -2.69
N ILE A 24 4.80 8.19 -2.69
CA ILE A 24 4.17 7.26 -1.75
C ILE A 24 4.69 5.84 -1.99
N ARG A 25 4.76 5.43 -3.25
CA ARG A 25 5.23 4.09 -3.61
C ARG A 25 6.68 3.89 -3.14
N ALA A 26 7.53 4.85 -3.39
CA ALA A 26 8.93 4.77 -2.97
C ALA A 26 9.06 4.71 -1.45
N ALA A 27 8.28 5.53 -0.73
CA ALA A 27 8.30 5.56 0.73
C ALA A 27 7.81 4.23 1.33
N VAL A 28 6.76 3.64 0.77
CA VAL A 28 6.26 2.34 1.21
C VAL A 28 7.29 1.25 0.96
N ALA A 29 7.91 1.24 -0.21
CA ALA A 29 8.93 0.26 -0.53
C ALA A 29 10.09 0.36 0.45
N LEU A 30 10.53 1.57 0.76
CA LEU A 30 11.60 1.79 1.71
C LEU A 30 11.22 1.30 3.12
N ALA A 31 10.01 1.61 3.57
CA ALA A 31 9.53 1.20 4.89
C ALA A 31 9.46 -0.32 5.03
N HIS A 32 9.17 -1.03 3.94
CA HIS A 32 9.13 -2.49 3.94
C HIS A 32 10.46 -3.13 3.58
N GLY A 33 11.48 -2.33 3.28
CA GLY A 33 12.80 -2.85 2.95
C GLY A 33 12.85 -3.61 1.64
N VAL A 34 12.04 -3.21 0.67
CA VAL A 34 11.98 -3.87 -0.64
C VAL A 34 12.15 -2.84 -1.77
N PRO A 35 12.57 -3.27 -2.96
CA PRO A 35 12.61 -2.37 -4.11
C PRO A 35 11.20 -2.06 -4.60
N VAL A 36 11.05 -0.95 -5.30
CA VAL A 36 9.77 -0.56 -5.90
C VAL A 36 9.24 -1.66 -6.83
N SER A 37 10.12 -2.38 -7.50
CA SER A 37 9.72 -3.48 -8.37
C SER A 37 8.93 -4.58 -7.66
N THR A 38 9.09 -4.70 -6.35
CA THR A 38 8.28 -5.65 -5.56
C THR A 38 6.82 -5.21 -5.54
N ILE A 39 6.56 -3.91 -5.44
CA ILE A 39 5.18 -3.39 -5.47
C ILE A 39 4.58 -3.53 -6.86
N THR A 40 5.35 -3.22 -7.90
CA THR A 40 4.85 -3.25 -9.28
C THR A 40 4.91 -4.63 -9.92
N GLY A 41 5.58 -5.59 -9.28
CA GLY A 41 5.77 -6.93 -9.82
C GLY A 41 4.56 -7.81 -9.67
N ARG A 42 4.72 -9.09 -10.01
CA ARG A 42 3.61 -10.04 -10.05
C ARG A 42 3.66 -11.13 -9.00
N ASP A 43 4.64 -11.07 -8.09
CA ASP A 43 4.72 -12.04 -7.02
C ASP A 43 3.50 -11.98 -6.13
N LEU A 44 3.05 -13.15 -5.67
CA LEU A 44 1.85 -13.28 -4.86
C LEU A 44 2.14 -13.68 -3.41
N ASP A 45 3.39 -13.90 -3.04
CA ASP A 45 3.68 -14.24 -1.65
C ASP A 45 3.61 -12.99 -0.76
N ARG A 46 3.62 -13.20 0.55
CA ARG A 46 3.41 -12.13 1.52
C ARG A 46 4.49 -11.05 1.48
N THR A 47 5.72 -11.43 1.13
CA THR A 47 6.82 -10.47 1.07
C THR A 47 6.63 -9.45 -0.04
N ALA A 48 5.83 -9.79 -1.05
CA ALA A 48 5.50 -8.89 -2.15
C ALA A 48 4.12 -8.26 -1.98
N THR A 49 3.12 -9.04 -1.52
CA THR A 49 1.75 -8.54 -1.44
C THR A 49 1.55 -7.54 -0.31
N ARG A 50 2.24 -7.70 0.81
CA ARG A 50 2.12 -6.74 1.92
C ARG A 50 2.57 -5.33 1.54
N PRO A 51 3.75 -5.13 0.94
CA PRO A 51 4.14 -3.80 0.49
C PRO A 51 3.17 -3.23 -0.53
N ARG A 52 2.67 -4.06 -1.43
CA ARG A 52 1.73 -3.63 -2.46
C ARG A 52 0.42 -3.14 -1.85
N VAL A 53 -0.13 -3.89 -0.91
CA VAL A 53 -1.38 -3.51 -0.23
C VAL A 53 -1.16 -2.29 0.65
N ALA A 54 -0.02 -2.20 1.32
CA ALA A 54 0.32 -1.01 2.11
C ALA A 54 0.36 0.24 1.22
N PHE A 55 0.86 0.11 -0.02
CA PHE A 55 0.83 1.20 -0.98
C PHE A 55 -0.62 1.59 -1.32
N TYR A 56 -1.48 0.62 -1.58
CA TYR A 56 -2.89 0.92 -1.88
C TYR A 56 -3.53 1.72 -0.74
N VAL A 57 -3.36 1.25 0.48
CA VAL A 57 -3.96 1.90 1.66
C VAL A 57 -3.43 3.32 1.83
N ALA A 58 -2.12 3.51 1.73
CA ALA A 58 -1.51 4.82 1.87
C ALA A 58 -2.01 5.78 0.79
N ALA A 59 -2.09 5.32 -0.45
CA ALA A 59 -2.55 6.14 -1.56
C ALA A 59 -4.03 6.52 -1.43
N ILE A 60 -4.86 5.58 -0.97
CA ILE A 60 -6.28 5.83 -0.75
C ILE A 60 -6.47 6.86 0.37
N LYS A 61 -5.72 6.73 1.45
CA LYS A 61 -5.81 7.66 2.58
C LYS A 61 -5.42 9.08 2.20
N ALA A 62 -4.56 9.24 1.22
CA ALA A 62 -4.16 10.55 0.73
C ALA A 62 -5.29 11.29 0.02
N ARG A 63 -6.28 10.56 -0.53
CA ARG A 63 -7.47 11.13 -1.17
C ARG A 63 -7.18 12.05 -2.35
N LYS A 64 -6.11 11.77 -3.08
CA LYS A 64 -5.70 12.60 -4.22
C LYS A 64 -5.86 11.91 -5.56
N TRP A 65 -5.99 10.57 -5.56
CA TRP A 65 -5.97 9.79 -6.80
C TRP A 65 -7.12 8.80 -6.84
N SER A 66 -7.53 8.48 -8.06
CA SER A 66 -8.55 7.46 -8.28
C SER A 66 -7.95 6.06 -8.07
N LEU A 67 -8.81 5.09 -7.85
CA LEU A 67 -8.38 3.69 -7.74
C LEU A 67 -7.69 3.22 -9.02
N THR A 68 -8.12 3.72 -10.18
CA THR A 68 -7.50 3.40 -11.45
C THR A 68 -6.06 3.92 -11.51
N GLN A 69 -5.84 5.15 -11.06
CA GLN A 69 -4.50 5.72 -11.02
C GLN A 69 -3.59 4.94 -10.06
N ILE A 70 -4.11 4.58 -8.90
CA ILE A 70 -3.36 3.79 -7.92
C ILE A 70 -3.00 2.43 -8.50
N GLY A 71 -3.95 1.76 -9.17
CA GLY A 71 -3.70 0.47 -9.80
C GLY A 71 -2.61 0.54 -10.86
N ARG A 72 -2.59 1.60 -11.65
CA ARG A 72 -1.55 1.81 -12.66
C ARG A 72 -0.19 1.98 -12.02
N ALA A 73 -0.11 2.74 -10.95
CA ALA A 73 1.15 2.95 -10.24
C ALA A 73 1.65 1.67 -9.58
N ALA A 74 0.77 0.72 -9.32
CA ALA A 74 1.10 -0.57 -8.73
C ALA A 74 1.40 -1.64 -9.79
N GLY A 75 1.69 -1.24 -11.02
CA GLY A 75 2.07 -2.17 -12.07
C GLY A 75 0.91 -2.62 -12.96
N GLY A 76 -0.16 -1.82 -13.05
CA GLY A 76 -1.28 -2.12 -13.92
C GLY A 76 -2.33 -3.03 -13.30
N ARG A 77 -2.62 -2.83 -12.02
CA ARG A 77 -3.68 -3.58 -11.36
C ARG A 77 -5.03 -2.93 -11.60
N ASP A 78 -6.06 -3.77 -11.66
CA ASP A 78 -7.42 -3.31 -11.82
C ASP A 78 -7.90 -2.56 -10.58
N HIS A 79 -8.74 -1.54 -10.79
CA HIS A 79 -9.27 -0.73 -9.69
C HIS A 79 -10.07 -1.56 -8.67
N SER A 80 -10.78 -2.59 -9.13
CA SER A 80 -11.54 -3.48 -8.24
C SER A 80 -10.59 -4.26 -7.32
N THR A 81 -9.47 -4.71 -7.85
CA THR A 81 -8.47 -5.43 -7.06
C THR A 81 -7.88 -4.51 -6.00
N VAL A 82 -7.55 -3.28 -6.37
CA VAL A 82 -7.02 -2.30 -5.42
C VAL A 82 -8.01 -2.10 -4.27
N LYS A 83 -9.28 -1.87 -4.60
CA LYS A 83 -10.30 -1.63 -3.59
C LYS A 83 -10.50 -2.83 -2.67
N LYS A 84 -10.64 -4.02 -3.25
CA LYS A 84 -10.84 -5.25 -2.46
C LYS A 84 -9.68 -5.51 -1.51
N CYS A 85 -8.46 -5.40 -2.00
CA CYS A 85 -7.28 -5.67 -1.17
C CYS A 85 -7.15 -4.64 -0.05
N ALA A 86 -7.36 -3.38 -0.36
CA ALA A 86 -7.27 -2.32 0.64
C ALA A 86 -8.37 -2.45 1.70
N ASP A 87 -9.61 -2.69 1.27
CA ASP A 87 -10.74 -2.83 2.19
C ASP A 87 -10.52 -4.01 3.15
N ARG A 88 -10.06 -5.14 2.61
CA ARG A 88 -9.77 -6.33 3.40
C ARG A 88 -8.70 -6.07 4.44
N ALA A 89 -7.63 -5.41 4.03
CA ALA A 89 -6.52 -5.12 4.94
C ALA A 89 -6.93 -4.14 6.02
N MET A 90 -7.67 -3.10 5.68
CA MET A 90 -8.14 -2.13 6.65
C MET A 90 -9.13 -2.75 7.64
N LYS A 91 -9.99 -3.64 7.17
CA LYS A 91 -10.91 -4.36 8.03
C LYS A 91 -10.17 -5.26 9.03
N ARG A 92 -9.16 -5.98 8.56
CA ARG A 92 -8.34 -6.82 9.44
C ARG A 92 -7.63 -5.98 10.49
N ALA A 93 -7.08 -4.85 10.10
CA ALA A 93 -6.39 -3.98 11.03
C ALA A 93 -7.34 -3.48 12.12
N ARG A 94 -8.58 -3.13 11.76
CA ARG A 94 -9.58 -2.69 12.74
C ARG A 94 -9.97 -3.80 13.70
N THR A 95 -10.13 -5.02 13.21
CA THR A 95 -10.56 -6.13 14.06
C THR A 95 -9.44 -6.60 15.00
N ARG A 96 -8.20 -6.32 14.67
CA ARG A 96 -7.06 -6.65 15.53
C ARG A 96 -6.79 -5.60 16.59
N ALA A 97 -7.31 -4.41 16.40
CA ALA A 97 -7.12 -3.32 17.33
C ALA A 97 -7.95 -3.49 18.64
#